data_c2917c7af0beb08516b291569a83dc70
#
_entry.id   c2917c7af0beb08516b291569a83dc70
#
_cell.length_a   1.000
_cell.length_b   1.000
_cell.length_c   1.000
_cell.angle_alpha   90.00
_cell.angle_beta   90.00
_cell.angle_gamma   90.00
#
_symmetry.space_group_name_H-M   'P 1'
#
loop_
_entity.id
_entity.type
_entity.pdbx_description
1 polymer ?
#
loop_
_entity_poly.entity_id
_entity_poly.type
_entity_poly.pdbx_seq_one_letter_code
_entity_poly.pdbx_strand_id
1 'polypeptide(L)'
;MPKREDLQSILVIGSGPIVIGQACEFDYSGTQACRVLREEGYRVILANSNPATIMTDPDFADATYVEPLTVPVLEAIIAKEKPDALLPTLGGQTALNLSMDLQRAGILDTHNVELIGADEVAIDTAENRDKFKQAMIEIGLDVPKSGIAHDMDRAREIKDELGLPVIIRPAYILGGKGTGIAETAEEFEHVASTGIAASPIGEILIEESIKGWKEYELEVMRDHADNQVVVCSIENIDPMGVHTGDSITVAPAQTLTDVELQRMRDASFVVMRRVGVETGGSNVQFAVDPATGRQVVIEMNPRVSRSSALASKATGFPIAKIAARLAVGYTLDEIENDITKETPASFEPTIDYVVTKVPRWAFEKFPGTSGVLGTQMQSVGEAMAIGRTFPESLQKGLSLIHISEPTRPY
;
A
#
# COMPACT_ATOMS: atom_id res chain seq x y z
N MET A 1 28.58 -13.41 -5.09
CA MET A 1 28.20 -11.98 -4.94
C MET A 1 26.72 -11.90 -5.23
N PRO A 2 25.95 -11.28 -4.37
CA PRO A 2 24.49 -11.32 -4.48
C PRO A 2 23.92 -10.44 -5.61
N LYS A 3 24.67 -9.44 -6.04
CA LYS A 3 24.26 -8.45 -7.03
C LYS A 3 24.05 -9.06 -8.42
N ARG A 4 22.97 -8.68 -9.10
CA ARG A 4 22.66 -8.99 -10.50
C ARG A 4 23.68 -8.32 -11.43
N GLU A 5 24.70 -9.07 -11.90
CA GLU A 5 25.75 -8.57 -12.80
C GLU A 5 25.29 -8.49 -14.27
N ASP A 6 24.19 -9.15 -14.60
CA ASP A 6 23.54 -9.12 -15.91
C ASP A 6 22.77 -7.81 -16.18
N LEU A 7 22.44 -7.04 -15.15
CA LEU A 7 21.84 -5.72 -15.25
C LEU A 7 22.90 -4.62 -15.20
N GLN A 8 22.80 -3.62 -16.08
CA GLN A 8 23.67 -2.45 -16.12
C GLN A 8 22.90 -1.16 -15.89
N SER A 9 21.63 -1.12 -16.31
CA SER A 9 20.80 0.06 -16.27
C SER A 9 19.37 -0.24 -15.85
N ILE A 10 18.80 0.62 -14.99
CA ILE A 10 17.48 0.42 -14.40
C ILE A 10 16.66 1.69 -14.58
N LEU A 11 15.45 1.53 -15.13
CA LEU A 11 14.45 2.57 -15.20
C LEU A 11 13.63 2.56 -13.90
N VAL A 12 13.54 3.71 -13.25
CA VAL A 12 12.67 3.95 -12.09
C VAL A 12 11.56 4.91 -12.50
N ILE A 13 10.31 4.52 -12.25
CA ILE A 13 9.16 5.40 -12.47
C ILE A 13 8.78 6.03 -11.14
N GLY A 14 8.70 7.35 -11.10
CA GLY A 14 8.26 8.10 -9.94
C GLY A 14 6.74 8.11 -9.79
N SER A 15 6.27 8.72 -8.71
CA SER A 15 4.85 8.76 -8.36
C SER A 15 4.04 9.84 -9.10
N GLY A 16 4.69 10.70 -9.87
CA GLY A 16 4.03 11.83 -10.52
C GLY A 16 3.74 12.99 -9.56
N PRO A 17 2.67 13.76 -9.81
CA PRO A 17 2.30 14.88 -8.96
C PRO A 17 1.85 14.40 -7.57
N ILE A 18 2.11 15.23 -6.56
CA ILE A 18 1.58 14.99 -5.21
C ILE A 18 0.06 15.21 -5.25
N VAL A 19 -0.66 14.18 -4.92
CA VAL A 19 -2.14 14.17 -4.84
C VAL A 19 -2.57 13.56 -3.51
N ILE A 20 -3.84 13.78 -3.13
CA ILE A 20 -4.39 13.11 -1.94
C ILE A 20 -4.37 11.60 -2.18
N GLY A 21 -3.78 10.88 -1.22
CA GLY A 21 -3.59 9.43 -1.33
C GLY A 21 -2.23 9.00 -1.89
N GLN A 22 -1.48 9.88 -2.54
CA GLN A 22 -0.14 9.60 -3.07
C GLN A 22 0.73 10.85 -2.93
N ALA A 23 1.37 11.01 -1.78
CA ALA A 23 2.11 12.21 -1.39
C ALA A 23 3.63 11.99 -1.38
N CYS A 24 4.34 12.80 -0.58
CA CYS A 24 5.80 12.86 -0.58
C CYS A 24 6.51 11.59 -0.08
N GLU A 25 5.82 10.66 0.55
CA GLU A 25 6.38 9.37 0.96
C GLU A 25 6.86 8.52 -0.22
N PHE A 26 6.20 8.63 -1.37
CA PHE A 26 6.64 7.93 -2.59
C PHE A 26 7.81 8.64 -3.28
N ASP A 27 7.88 9.97 -3.20
CA ASP A 27 9.05 10.72 -3.64
C ASP A 27 10.29 10.32 -2.81
N TYR A 28 10.14 10.24 -1.49
CA TYR A 28 11.19 9.73 -0.61
C TYR A 28 11.61 8.30 -1.00
N SER A 29 10.67 7.38 -1.19
CA SER A 29 10.96 5.99 -1.52
C SER A 29 11.71 5.85 -2.84
N GLY A 30 11.26 6.57 -3.88
CA GLY A 30 11.92 6.60 -5.17
C GLY A 30 13.32 7.25 -5.12
N THR A 31 13.49 8.32 -4.34
CA THR A 31 14.80 8.95 -4.11
C THR A 31 15.77 7.96 -3.48
N GLN A 32 15.33 7.21 -2.45
CA GLN A 32 16.16 6.19 -1.80
C GLN A 32 16.53 5.06 -2.77
N ALA A 33 15.61 4.64 -3.63
CA ALA A 33 15.88 3.64 -4.66
C ALA A 33 16.95 4.11 -5.65
N CYS A 34 16.78 5.30 -6.23
CA CYS A 34 17.75 5.87 -7.16
C CYS A 34 19.16 5.94 -6.54
N ARG A 35 19.22 6.43 -5.29
CA ARG A 35 20.48 6.55 -4.56
C ARG A 35 21.16 5.19 -4.36
N VAL A 36 20.43 4.21 -3.83
CA VAL A 36 20.99 2.88 -3.54
C VAL A 36 21.41 2.17 -4.82
N LEU A 37 20.60 2.21 -5.87
CA LEU A 37 20.95 1.58 -7.14
C LEU A 37 22.22 2.18 -7.75
N ARG A 38 22.42 3.50 -7.64
CA ARG A 38 23.69 4.15 -8.07
C ARG A 38 24.87 3.76 -7.17
N GLU A 39 24.68 3.69 -5.85
CA GLU A 39 25.70 3.21 -4.91
C GLU A 39 26.13 1.78 -5.25
N GLU A 40 25.19 0.94 -5.70
CA GLU A 40 25.46 -0.42 -6.20
C GLU A 40 26.09 -0.43 -7.60
N GLY A 41 26.24 0.72 -8.26
CA GLY A 41 26.92 0.89 -9.55
C GLY A 41 26.06 0.65 -10.77
N TYR A 42 24.73 0.65 -10.64
CA TYR A 42 23.81 0.66 -11.79
C TYR A 42 23.66 2.06 -12.36
N ARG A 43 23.48 2.14 -13.68
CA ARG A 43 23.03 3.36 -14.32
C ARG A 43 21.54 3.54 -14.07
N VAL A 44 21.15 4.61 -13.41
CA VAL A 44 19.75 4.88 -13.05
C VAL A 44 19.14 5.89 -14.01
N ILE A 45 18.02 5.50 -14.60
CA ILE A 45 17.18 6.35 -15.45
C ILE A 45 15.90 6.62 -14.66
N LEU A 46 15.55 7.89 -14.45
CA LEU A 46 14.35 8.30 -13.75
C LEU A 46 13.35 8.95 -14.68
N ALA A 47 12.10 8.52 -14.63
CA ALA A 47 10.96 9.20 -15.24
C ALA A 47 9.99 9.65 -14.14
N ASN A 48 9.74 10.95 -14.01
CA ASN A 48 8.76 11.50 -13.08
C ASN A 48 8.18 12.81 -13.66
N SER A 49 6.88 13.02 -13.53
CA SER A 49 6.24 14.22 -14.08
C SER A 49 6.29 15.45 -13.18
N ASN A 50 6.71 15.30 -11.93
CA ASN A 50 6.77 16.41 -10.98
C ASN A 50 8.19 17.02 -10.91
N PRO A 51 8.39 18.24 -11.38
CA PRO A 51 9.71 18.86 -11.36
C PRO A 51 10.14 19.40 -9.98
N ALA A 52 9.21 19.42 -9.02
CA ALA A 52 9.42 20.03 -7.70
C ALA A 52 9.67 19.00 -6.58
N THR A 53 10.05 17.78 -6.94
CA THR A 53 10.37 16.73 -5.98
C THR A 53 11.88 16.57 -5.83
N ILE A 54 12.31 16.04 -4.66
CA ILE A 54 13.72 15.70 -4.41
C ILE A 54 14.20 14.65 -5.42
N MET A 55 13.33 13.70 -5.77
CA MET A 55 13.65 12.62 -6.69
C MET A 55 14.14 13.12 -8.06
N THR A 56 13.61 14.23 -8.56
CA THR A 56 13.96 14.81 -9.85
C THR A 56 15.21 15.70 -9.84
N ASP A 57 15.84 15.86 -8.69
CA ASP A 57 17.14 16.51 -8.60
C ASP A 57 18.17 15.72 -9.42
N PRO A 58 18.96 16.38 -10.32
CA PRO A 58 19.91 15.71 -11.20
C PRO A 58 20.97 14.85 -10.49
N ASP A 59 21.18 15.09 -9.20
CA ASP A 59 22.18 14.34 -8.42
C ASP A 59 21.73 12.91 -8.09
N PHE A 60 20.43 12.56 -8.24
CA PHE A 60 19.90 11.25 -7.86
C PHE A 60 19.85 10.21 -8.99
N ALA A 61 19.84 10.62 -10.24
CA ALA A 61 19.82 9.71 -11.37
C ALA A 61 20.85 10.11 -12.45
N ASP A 62 21.30 9.16 -13.27
CA ASP A 62 22.23 9.42 -14.38
C ASP A 62 21.50 10.03 -15.59
N ALA A 63 20.20 9.79 -15.71
CA ALA A 63 19.31 10.44 -16.67
C ALA A 63 17.96 10.71 -16.02
N THR A 64 17.52 11.96 -16.01
CA THR A 64 16.23 12.36 -15.41
C THR A 64 15.31 12.92 -16.49
N TYR A 65 14.12 12.34 -16.58
CA TYR A 65 13.05 12.75 -17.49
C TYR A 65 11.89 13.35 -16.70
N VAL A 66 11.73 14.67 -16.81
CA VAL A 66 10.58 15.38 -16.22
C VAL A 66 9.52 15.50 -17.29
N GLU A 67 8.78 14.42 -17.51
CA GLU A 67 7.85 14.25 -18.60
C GLU A 67 6.52 13.65 -18.11
N PRO A 68 5.42 13.80 -18.85
CA PRO A 68 4.16 13.14 -18.50
C PRO A 68 4.33 11.63 -18.35
N LEU A 69 3.82 11.07 -17.27
CA LEU A 69 3.84 9.63 -17.02
C LEU A 69 2.73 8.94 -17.82
N THR A 70 3.00 8.68 -19.08
CA THR A 70 2.10 8.00 -20.03
C THR A 70 2.84 6.92 -20.80
N VAL A 71 2.12 5.91 -21.28
CA VAL A 71 2.71 4.79 -22.03
C VAL A 71 3.54 5.26 -23.23
N PRO A 72 3.06 6.18 -24.12
CA PRO A 72 3.89 6.63 -25.26
C PRO A 72 5.18 7.34 -24.87
N VAL A 73 5.17 8.11 -23.77
CA VAL A 73 6.36 8.83 -23.29
C VAL A 73 7.36 7.85 -22.71
N LEU A 74 6.89 6.88 -21.89
CA LEU A 74 7.76 5.86 -21.32
C LEU A 74 8.34 4.95 -22.39
N GLU A 75 7.58 4.58 -23.42
CA GLU A 75 8.08 3.84 -24.57
C GLU A 75 9.21 4.60 -25.30
N ALA A 76 9.05 5.91 -25.51
CA ALA A 76 10.09 6.73 -26.12
C ALA A 76 11.36 6.80 -25.25
N ILE A 77 11.21 6.88 -23.92
CA ILE A 77 12.35 6.83 -22.97
C ILE A 77 13.02 5.46 -23.05
N ILE A 78 12.25 4.37 -22.98
CA ILE A 78 12.77 2.99 -23.06
C ILE A 78 13.52 2.77 -24.37
N ALA A 79 12.96 3.17 -25.51
CA ALA A 79 13.59 3.03 -26.82
C ALA A 79 14.91 3.81 -26.92
N LYS A 80 14.99 4.98 -26.27
CA LYS A 80 16.19 5.84 -26.26
C LYS A 80 17.25 5.32 -25.31
N GLU A 81 16.88 5.02 -24.06
CA GLU A 81 17.80 4.71 -22.98
C GLU A 81 18.16 3.23 -22.89
N LYS A 82 17.28 2.35 -23.41
CA LYS A 82 17.43 0.89 -23.43
C LYS A 82 17.81 0.31 -22.06
N PRO A 83 16.97 0.56 -21.03
CA PRO A 83 17.23 -0.01 -19.73
C PRO A 83 17.13 -1.54 -19.78
N ASP A 84 17.91 -2.24 -18.95
CA ASP A 84 17.83 -3.68 -18.81
C ASP A 84 16.61 -4.08 -17.96
N ALA A 85 16.26 -3.22 -16.98
CA ALA A 85 15.16 -3.49 -16.08
C ALA A 85 14.31 -2.24 -15.75
N LEU A 86 13.07 -2.47 -15.34
CA LEU A 86 12.13 -1.49 -14.82
C LEU A 86 11.76 -1.84 -13.37
N LEU A 87 11.94 -0.89 -12.44
CA LEU A 87 11.58 -1.01 -11.04
C LEU A 87 10.36 -0.11 -10.71
N PRO A 88 9.14 -0.67 -10.63
CA PRO A 88 7.92 0.11 -10.38
C PRO A 88 7.53 0.24 -8.92
N THR A 89 8.01 -0.67 -8.06
CA THR A 89 7.46 -0.89 -6.71
C THR A 89 7.73 0.23 -5.70
N LEU A 90 8.48 1.26 -6.10
CA LEU A 90 8.87 2.41 -5.26
C LEU A 90 8.25 3.74 -5.70
N GLY A 91 7.52 3.76 -6.81
CA GLY A 91 6.83 4.94 -7.35
C GLY A 91 5.31 4.97 -7.10
N GLY A 92 4.82 4.23 -6.12
CA GLY A 92 3.39 4.18 -5.77
C GLY A 92 2.51 3.52 -6.83
N GLN A 93 1.20 3.79 -6.74
CA GLN A 93 0.21 3.18 -7.65
C GLN A 93 0.38 3.62 -9.10
N THR A 94 0.79 4.87 -9.33
CA THR A 94 1.03 5.40 -10.68
C THR A 94 2.07 4.57 -11.41
N ALA A 95 3.23 4.32 -10.78
CA ALA A 95 4.30 3.55 -11.38
C ALA A 95 3.88 2.10 -11.63
N LEU A 96 3.16 1.50 -10.67
CA LEU A 96 2.70 0.12 -10.78
C LEU A 96 1.71 -0.05 -11.93
N ASN A 97 0.71 0.81 -12.05
CA ASN A 97 -0.26 0.78 -13.14
C ASN A 97 0.40 0.95 -14.51
N LEU A 98 1.30 1.94 -14.63
CA LEU A 98 2.02 2.19 -15.90
C LEU A 98 2.92 1.02 -16.33
N SER A 99 3.56 0.33 -15.37
CA SER A 99 4.35 -0.86 -15.68
C SER A 99 3.49 -1.98 -16.25
N MET A 100 2.30 -2.18 -15.67
CA MET A 100 1.34 -3.15 -16.17
C MET A 100 0.80 -2.78 -17.55
N ASP A 101 0.57 -1.48 -17.80
CA ASP A 101 0.14 -1.00 -19.11
C ASP A 101 1.26 -1.16 -20.18
N LEU A 102 2.51 -0.91 -19.82
CA LEU A 102 3.68 -1.17 -20.67
C LEU A 102 3.84 -2.65 -21.00
N GLN A 103 3.66 -3.53 -20.01
CA GLN A 103 3.73 -4.99 -20.17
C GLN A 103 2.60 -5.47 -21.10
N ARG A 104 1.36 -5.08 -20.83
CA ARG A 104 0.18 -5.44 -21.66
C ARG A 104 0.28 -4.96 -23.09
N ALA A 105 0.91 -3.82 -23.31
CA ALA A 105 1.21 -3.29 -24.64
C ALA A 105 2.36 -4.02 -25.36
N GLY A 106 3.04 -4.96 -24.69
CA GLY A 106 4.20 -5.70 -25.24
C GLY A 106 5.46 -4.84 -25.39
N ILE A 107 5.50 -3.65 -24.78
CA ILE A 107 6.62 -2.71 -24.91
C ILE A 107 7.84 -3.25 -24.18
N LEU A 108 7.67 -3.79 -22.96
CA LEU A 108 8.77 -4.33 -22.18
C LEU A 108 9.43 -5.51 -22.91
N ASP A 109 8.64 -6.43 -23.46
CA ASP A 109 9.13 -7.57 -24.24
C ASP A 109 9.83 -7.12 -25.53
N THR A 110 9.28 -6.14 -26.22
CA THR A 110 9.86 -5.59 -27.47
C THR A 110 11.26 -5.01 -27.25
N HIS A 111 11.49 -4.40 -26.10
CA HIS A 111 12.75 -3.76 -25.74
C HIS A 111 13.64 -4.60 -24.83
N ASN A 112 13.26 -5.84 -24.50
CA ASN A 112 13.92 -6.73 -23.56
C ASN A 112 14.16 -6.10 -22.17
N VAL A 113 13.15 -5.42 -21.63
CA VAL A 113 13.18 -4.80 -20.30
C VAL A 113 12.54 -5.73 -19.29
N GLU A 114 13.29 -6.15 -18.29
CA GLU A 114 12.81 -7.02 -17.22
C GLU A 114 12.06 -6.20 -16.17
N LEU A 115 10.89 -6.67 -15.73
CA LEU A 115 10.16 -6.09 -14.60
C LEU A 115 10.72 -6.67 -13.29
N ILE A 116 11.34 -5.84 -12.46
CA ILE A 116 11.97 -6.24 -11.20
C ILE A 116 11.23 -5.66 -9.98
N GLY A 117 11.42 -6.27 -8.80
CA GLY A 117 10.75 -5.88 -7.56
C GLY A 117 9.43 -6.61 -7.33
N ALA A 118 8.56 -6.66 -8.31
CA ALA A 118 7.39 -7.52 -8.40
C ALA A 118 7.09 -7.80 -9.86
N ASP A 119 6.78 -9.03 -10.20
CA ASP A 119 6.41 -9.44 -11.55
C ASP A 119 4.95 -9.15 -11.88
N GLU A 120 4.58 -9.32 -13.17
CA GLU A 120 3.22 -9.09 -13.64
C GLU A 120 2.19 -9.94 -12.89
N VAL A 121 2.51 -11.20 -12.59
CA VAL A 121 1.59 -12.14 -11.93
C VAL A 121 1.35 -11.73 -10.48
N ALA A 122 2.40 -11.32 -9.76
CA ALA A 122 2.31 -10.85 -8.40
C ALA A 122 1.50 -9.56 -8.32
N ILE A 123 1.75 -8.60 -9.22
CA ILE A 123 1.02 -7.33 -9.27
C ILE A 123 -0.46 -7.59 -9.58
N ASP A 124 -0.77 -8.37 -10.61
CA ASP A 124 -2.14 -8.66 -11.01
C ASP A 124 -2.90 -9.46 -9.93
N THR A 125 -2.23 -10.40 -9.25
CA THR A 125 -2.83 -11.15 -8.15
C THR A 125 -3.15 -10.25 -6.95
N ALA A 126 -2.27 -9.33 -6.60
CA ALA A 126 -2.47 -8.45 -5.46
C ALA A 126 -3.51 -7.34 -5.72
N GLU A 127 -3.49 -6.74 -6.93
CA GLU A 127 -4.34 -5.60 -7.26
C GLU A 127 -5.74 -5.99 -7.74
N ASN A 128 -5.90 -7.20 -8.28
CA ASN A 128 -7.21 -7.70 -8.69
C ASN A 128 -7.91 -8.36 -7.50
N ARG A 129 -9.01 -7.76 -7.04
CA ARG A 129 -9.75 -8.22 -5.85
C ARG A 129 -10.19 -9.66 -5.91
N ASP A 130 -10.69 -10.12 -7.07
CA ASP A 130 -11.19 -11.48 -7.20
C ASP A 130 -10.05 -12.49 -7.18
N LYS A 131 -8.93 -12.16 -7.86
CA LYS A 131 -7.73 -13.00 -7.85
C LYS A 131 -7.12 -13.03 -6.45
N PHE A 132 -7.02 -11.88 -5.77
CA PHE A 132 -6.53 -11.81 -4.40
C PHE A 132 -7.39 -12.63 -3.45
N LYS A 133 -8.72 -12.42 -3.48
CA LYS A 133 -9.68 -13.19 -2.68
C LYS A 133 -9.53 -14.68 -2.92
N GLN A 134 -9.50 -15.11 -4.18
CA GLN A 134 -9.34 -16.53 -4.53
C GLN A 134 -8.01 -17.08 -4.01
N ALA A 135 -6.93 -16.33 -4.16
CA ALA A 135 -5.61 -16.69 -3.65
C ALA A 135 -5.62 -16.86 -2.11
N MET A 136 -6.31 -15.98 -1.38
CA MET A 136 -6.43 -16.11 0.09
C MET A 136 -7.24 -17.35 0.50
N ILE A 137 -8.32 -17.63 -0.18
CA ILE A 137 -9.13 -18.84 0.07
C ILE A 137 -8.31 -20.12 -0.19
N GLU A 138 -7.53 -20.18 -1.26
CA GLU A 138 -6.67 -21.31 -1.61
C GLU A 138 -5.63 -21.63 -0.53
N ILE A 139 -5.13 -20.61 0.18
CA ILE A 139 -4.16 -20.80 1.28
C ILE A 139 -4.83 -20.91 2.66
N GLY A 140 -6.18 -21.00 2.70
CA GLY A 140 -6.94 -21.23 3.91
C GLY A 140 -7.08 -20.01 4.82
N LEU A 141 -6.86 -18.79 4.30
CA LEU A 141 -7.09 -17.55 5.04
C LEU A 141 -8.53 -17.08 4.85
N ASP A 142 -9.07 -16.50 5.92
CA ASP A 142 -10.41 -15.93 5.90
C ASP A 142 -10.38 -14.52 5.27
N VAL A 143 -11.39 -14.24 4.47
CA VAL A 143 -11.63 -12.97 3.78
C VAL A 143 -13.08 -12.54 4.00
N PRO A 144 -13.45 -11.28 3.80
CA PRO A 144 -14.84 -10.89 3.84
C PRO A 144 -15.67 -11.74 2.89
N LYS A 145 -16.75 -12.32 3.42
CA LYS A 145 -17.68 -13.15 2.62
C LYS A 145 -18.35 -12.25 1.58
N SER A 146 -18.49 -12.76 0.38
CA SER A 146 -19.15 -11.99 -0.69
C SER A 146 -19.74 -12.91 -1.75
N GLY A 147 -20.68 -12.34 -2.52
CA GLY A 147 -21.26 -12.99 -3.69
C GLY A 147 -21.55 -11.99 -4.79
N ILE A 148 -21.60 -12.47 -6.02
CA ILE A 148 -21.93 -11.68 -7.21
C ILE A 148 -23.40 -11.92 -7.57
N ALA A 149 -24.13 -10.85 -7.89
CA ALA A 149 -25.50 -10.89 -8.35
C ALA A 149 -25.68 -10.05 -9.63
N HIS A 150 -26.47 -10.58 -10.55
CA HIS A 150 -26.89 -9.90 -11.77
C HIS A 150 -28.37 -9.49 -11.76
N ASP A 151 -29.09 -9.96 -10.75
CA ASP A 151 -30.50 -9.65 -10.52
C ASP A 151 -30.81 -9.58 -9.03
N MET A 152 -32.01 -9.09 -8.73
CA MET A 152 -32.44 -8.87 -7.33
C MET A 152 -32.73 -10.18 -6.59
N ASP A 153 -33.09 -11.27 -7.28
CA ASP A 153 -33.39 -12.53 -6.62
C ASP A 153 -32.10 -13.14 -6.08
N ARG A 154 -31.05 -13.22 -6.91
CA ARG A 154 -29.73 -13.66 -6.47
C ARG A 154 -29.14 -12.71 -5.40
N ALA A 155 -29.38 -11.42 -5.53
CA ALA A 155 -28.92 -10.45 -4.53
C ALA A 155 -29.56 -10.71 -3.15
N ARG A 156 -30.84 -11.03 -3.09
CA ARG A 156 -31.53 -11.37 -1.83
C ARG A 156 -31.01 -12.65 -1.21
N GLU A 157 -30.77 -13.69 -2.02
CA GLU A 157 -30.17 -14.94 -1.53
C GLU A 157 -28.82 -14.66 -0.87
N ILE A 158 -27.93 -13.89 -1.52
CA ILE A 158 -26.62 -13.55 -0.98
C ILE A 158 -26.77 -12.74 0.32
N LYS A 159 -27.66 -11.76 0.37
CA LYS A 159 -27.95 -11.00 1.59
C LYS A 159 -28.42 -11.91 2.74
N ASP A 160 -29.27 -12.90 2.44
CA ASP A 160 -29.76 -13.83 3.47
C ASP A 160 -28.66 -14.79 3.94
N GLU A 161 -27.72 -15.17 3.07
CA GLU A 161 -26.53 -15.94 3.42
C GLU A 161 -25.53 -15.14 4.28
N LEU A 162 -25.31 -13.85 3.96
CA LEU A 162 -24.33 -12.99 4.63
C LEU A 162 -24.88 -12.37 5.92
N GLY A 163 -26.17 -12.08 5.95
CA GLY A 163 -26.78 -11.22 6.95
C GLY A 163 -26.54 -9.73 6.68
N LEU A 164 -27.14 -8.86 7.47
CA LEU A 164 -26.90 -7.41 7.42
C LEU A 164 -26.00 -6.98 8.59
N PRO A 165 -25.17 -5.93 8.43
CA PRO A 165 -25.07 -5.06 7.25
C PRO A 165 -24.21 -5.64 6.14
N VAL A 166 -24.44 -5.20 4.88
CA VAL A 166 -23.66 -5.56 3.71
C VAL A 166 -23.19 -4.31 2.94
N ILE A 167 -22.08 -4.45 2.23
CA ILE A 167 -21.59 -3.45 1.28
C ILE A 167 -21.97 -3.92 -0.12
N ILE A 168 -22.51 -3.02 -0.94
CA ILE A 168 -22.87 -3.30 -2.32
C ILE A 168 -22.05 -2.43 -3.24
N ARG A 169 -21.41 -3.04 -4.23
CA ARG A 169 -20.52 -2.36 -5.17
C ARG A 169 -20.83 -2.78 -6.60
N PRO A 170 -21.30 -1.86 -7.46
CA PRO A 170 -21.48 -2.16 -8.88
C PRO A 170 -20.14 -2.45 -9.56
N ALA A 171 -20.16 -3.39 -10.49
CA ALA A 171 -18.98 -3.70 -11.31
C ALA A 171 -18.72 -2.61 -12.36
N TYR A 172 -17.44 -2.39 -12.69
CA TYR A 172 -16.96 -1.48 -13.73
C TYR A 172 -17.40 -0.02 -13.58
N ILE A 173 -17.54 0.47 -12.33
CA ILE A 173 -17.86 1.87 -12.05
C ILE A 173 -16.66 2.62 -11.49
N LEU A 174 -16.36 3.77 -12.08
CA LEU A 174 -15.36 4.71 -11.57
C LEU A 174 -15.98 5.64 -10.51
N GLY A 175 -15.22 5.91 -9.44
CA GLY A 175 -15.59 6.91 -8.44
C GLY A 175 -16.69 6.48 -7.45
N GLY A 176 -16.97 5.18 -7.30
CA GLY A 176 -17.88 4.68 -6.25
C GLY A 176 -19.36 4.99 -6.46
N LYS A 177 -19.78 5.42 -7.66
CA LYS A 177 -21.19 5.69 -7.97
C LYS A 177 -22.02 4.42 -7.83
N GLY A 178 -23.09 4.46 -7.01
CA GLY A 178 -23.94 3.30 -6.77
C GLY A 178 -23.38 2.32 -5.72
N THR A 179 -22.20 2.56 -5.16
CA THR A 179 -21.70 1.84 -3.98
C THR A 179 -22.44 2.35 -2.74
N GLY A 180 -22.85 1.43 -1.88
CA GLY A 180 -23.54 1.77 -0.64
C GLY A 180 -23.44 0.67 0.40
N ILE A 181 -23.71 1.06 1.65
CA ILE A 181 -23.86 0.13 2.77
C ILE A 181 -25.36 0.01 3.02
N ALA A 182 -25.84 -1.21 3.18
CA ALA A 182 -27.22 -1.49 3.58
C ALA A 182 -27.20 -2.06 5.00
N GLU A 183 -27.80 -1.34 5.94
CA GLU A 183 -27.94 -1.75 7.33
C GLU A 183 -29.31 -2.39 7.59
N THR A 184 -30.30 -2.08 6.73
CA THR A 184 -31.67 -2.61 6.78
C THR A 184 -32.06 -3.28 5.47
N ALA A 185 -33.11 -4.10 5.50
CA ALA A 185 -33.63 -4.75 4.30
C ALA A 185 -34.16 -3.75 3.26
N GLU A 186 -34.75 -2.63 3.71
CA GLU A 186 -35.24 -1.57 2.81
C GLU A 186 -34.09 -0.85 2.11
N GLU A 187 -33.03 -0.51 2.85
CA GLU A 187 -31.80 0.05 2.26
C GLU A 187 -31.17 -0.91 1.27
N PHE A 188 -31.14 -2.22 1.60
CA PHE A 188 -30.63 -3.24 0.71
C PHE A 188 -31.36 -3.25 -0.65
N GLU A 189 -32.70 -3.28 -0.65
CA GLU A 189 -33.49 -3.29 -1.89
C GLU A 189 -33.18 -2.05 -2.75
N HIS A 190 -33.07 -0.89 -2.11
CA HIS A 190 -32.77 0.36 -2.80
C HIS A 190 -31.33 0.38 -3.36
N VAL A 191 -30.34 0.06 -2.54
CA VAL A 191 -28.93 0.12 -2.96
C VAL A 191 -28.59 -0.95 -3.99
N ALA A 192 -29.09 -2.17 -3.81
CA ALA A 192 -28.85 -3.28 -4.75
C ALA A 192 -29.49 -3.00 -6.12
N SER A 193 -30.76 -2.57 -6.15
CA SER A 193 -31.44 -2.24 -7.43
C SER A 193 -30.75 -1.07 -8.14
N THR A 194 -30.37 -0.03 -7.41
CA THR A 194 -29.63 1.12 -7.95
C THR A 194 -28.25 0.68 -8.47
N GLY A 195 -27.58 -0.19 -7.74
CA GLY A 195 -26.28 -0.74 -8.11
C GLY A 195 -26.32 -1.57 -9.40
N ILE A 196 -27.29 -2.48 -9.53
CA ILE A 196 -27.50 -3.27 -10.75
C ILE A 196 -27.77 -2.35 -11.95
N ALA A 197 -28.65 -1.36 -11.77
CA ALA A 197 -28.97 -0.41 -12.82
C ALA A 197 -27.79 0.51 -13.21
N ALA A 198 -26.89 0.79 -12.27
CA ALA A 198 -25.72 1.64 -12.50
C ALA A 198 -24.57 0.89 -13.17
N SER A 199 -24.48 -0.42 -13.00
CA SER A 199 -23.44 -1.26 -13.60
C SER A 199 -23.64 -1.39 -15.12
N PRO A 200 -22.62 -1.14 -15.94
CA PRO A 200 -22.70 -1.32 -17.40
C PRO A 200 -23.04 -2.75 -17.84
N ILE A 201 -22.74 -3.73 -16.99
CA ILE A 201 -22.99 -5.16 -17.26
C ILE A 201 -24.08 -5.76 -16.35
N GLY A 202 -24.77 -4.91 -15.55
CA GLY A 202 -25.82 -5.35 -14.64
C GLY A 202 -25.33 -6.22 -13.48
N GLU A 203 -24.08 -6.05 -13.05
CA GLU A 203 -23.45 -6.88 -12.01
C GLU A 203 -23.16 -6.05 -10.76
N ILE A 204 -23.46 -6.61 -9.58
CA ILE A 204 -23.07 -6.09 -8.28
C ILE A 204 -22.32 -7.14 -7.46
N LEU A 205 -21.30 -6.70 -6.72
CA LEU A 205 -20.68 -7.44 -5.64
C LEU A 205 -21.39 -7.06 -4.33
N ILE A 206 -21.83 -8.07 -3.58
CA ILE A 206 -22.40 -7.94 -2.24
C ILE A 206 -21.43 -8.59 -1.27
N GLU A 207 -20.98 -7.83 -0.28
CA GLU A 207 -19.93 -8.23 0.66
C GLU A 207 -20.38 -7.97 2.09
N GLU A 208 -20.05 -8.88 3.03
CA GLU A 208 -20.29 -8.63 4.44
C GLU A 208 -19.62 -7.35 4.89
N SER A 209 -20.30 -6.54 5.69
CA SER A 209 -19.73 -5.31 6.19
C SER A 209 -18.85 -5.60 7.40
N ILE A 210 -17.60 -5.23 7.28
CA ILE A 210 -16.63 -5.24 8.37
C ILE A 210 -16.49 -3.85 9.02
N LYS A 211 -17.42 -2.94 8.77
CA LYS A 211 -17.47 -1.61 9.38
C LYS A 211 -17.47 -1.74 10.91
N GLY A 212 -16.61 -1.00 11.55
CA GLY A 212 -16.47 -1.04 13.01
C GLY A 212 -15.53 -2.10 13.54
N TRP A 213 -14.97 -2.97 12.69
CA TRP A 213 -13.92 -3.90 13.09
C TRP A 213 -12.62 -3.15 13.34
N LYS A 214 -11.75 -3.74 14.15
CA LYS A 214 -10.39 -3.23 14.37
C LYS A 214 -9.56 -3.46 13.11
N GLU A 215 -8.68 -2.51 12.80
CA GLU A 215 -7.83 -2.58 11.62
C GLU A 215 -6.36 -2.61 12.02
N TYR A 216 -5.62 -3.55 11.41
CA TYR A 216 -4.19 -3.73 11.61
C TYR A 216 -3.47 -3.88 10.29
N GLU A 217 -2.23 -3.44 10.27
CA GLU A 217 -1.35 -3.55 9.11
C GLU A 217 0.00 -4.14 9.55
N LEU A 218 0.54 -5.05 8.76
CA LEU A 218 1.91 -5.52 8.91
C LEU A 218 2.73 -5.11 7.69
N GLU A 219 3.83 -4.41 7.95
CA GLU A 219 4.85 -4.16 6.94
C GLU A 219 5.81 -5.33 6.91
N VAL A 220 5.83 -6.03 5.77
CA VAL A 220 6.54 -7.30 5.61
C VAL A 220 7.52 -7.19 4.46
N MET A 221 8.69 -7.78 4.61
CA MET A 221 9.64 -7.94 3.51
C MET A 221 9.94 -9.41 3.27
N ARG A 222 10.12 -9.77 2.02
CA ARG A 222 10.51 -11.10 1.58
C ARG A 222 11.55 -11.00 0.46
N ASP A 223 12.56 -11.86 0.49
CA ASP A 223 13.54 -12.02 -0.56
C ASP A 223 13.32 -13.31 -1.39
N HIS A 224 14.11 -13.47 -2.46
CA HIS A 224 14.03 -14.63 -3.34
C HIS A 224 14.48 -15.94 -2.69
N ALA A 225 15.23 -15.88 -1.56
CA ALA A 225 15.62 -17.04 -0.77
C ALA A 225 14.57 -17.43 0.28
N ASP A 226 13.39 -16.76 0.26
CA ASP A 226 12.28 -16.94 1.19
C ASP A 226 12.58 -16.51 2.64
N ASN A 227 13.61 -15.69 2.86
CA ASN A 227 13.74 -15.00 4.13
C ASN A 227 12.62 -13.97 4.25
N GLN A 228 11.96 -13.92 5.40
CA GLN A 228 10.85 -13.01 5.63
C GLN A 228 10.97 -12.34 7.00
N VAL A 229 10.64 -11.05 7.05
CA VAL A 229 10.65 -10.25 8.28
C VAL A 229 9.40 -9.38 8.36
N VAL A 230 8.83 -9.25 9.55
CA VAL A 230 7.86 -8.20 9.87
C VAL A 230 8.63 -6.99 10.38
N VAL A 231 8.65 -5.93 9.57
CA VAL A 231 9.35 -4.69 9.92
C VAL A 231 8.61 -3.95 11.04
N CYS A 232 7.28 -3.93 10.96
CA CYS A 232 6.45 -3.20 11.90
C CYS A 232 5.02 -3.73 11.91
N SER A 233 4.41 -3.82 13.09
CA SER A 233 2.96 -3.94 13.25
C SER A 233 2.38 -2.55 13.50
N ILE A 234 1.27 -2.24 12.81
CA ILE A 234 0.58 -0.95 12.88
C ILE A 234 -0.87 -1.20 13.25
N GLU A 235 -1.41 -0.40 14.16
CA GLU A 235 -2.83 -0.41 14.51
C GLU A 235 -3.46 0.92 14.12
N ASN A 236 -4.57 0.85 13.40
CA ASN A 236 -5.42 1.99 13.13
C ASN A 236 -6.39 2.17 14.31
N ILE A 237 -6.36 3.34 14.94
CA ILE A 237 -7.21 3.64 16.10
C ILE A 237 -8.67 3.82 15.68
N ASP A 238 -8.87 4.41 14.51
CA ASP A 238 -10.18 4.50 13.90
C ASP A 238 -10.58 3.12 13.32
N PRO A 239 -11.83 2.70 13.52
CA PRO A 239 -12.27 1.38 13.05
C PRO A 239 -12.41 1.32 11.53
N MET A 240 -12.50 0.11 10.99
CA MET A 240 -12.84 -0.13 9.59
C MET A 240 -14.05 0.71 9.17
N GLY A 241 -13.95 1.33 8.00
CA GLY A 241 -14.87 2.32 7.46
C GLY A 241 -14.31 3.75 7.44
N VAL A 242 -13.23 4.02 8.16
CA VAL A 242 -12.38 5.20 8.01
C VAL A 242 -11.19 4.82 7.14
N HIS A 243 -10.83 5.68 6.18
CA HIS A 243 -9.66 5.42 5.33
C HIS A 243 -8.37 5.42 6.15
N THR A 244 -7.50 4.44 5.96
CA THR A 244 -6.23 4.27 6.72
C THR A 244 -5.36 5.52 6.74
N GLY A 245 -5.35 6.27 5.63
CA GLY A 245 -4.64 7.56 5.54
C GLY A 245 -5.17 8.64 6.47
N ASP A 246 -6.46 8.57 6.83
CA ASP A 246 -7.13 9.52 7.72
C ASP A 246 -7.17 9.02 9.17
N SER A 247 -6.84 7.76 9.42
CA SER A 247 -6.81 7.19 10.77
C SER A 247 -5.60 7.69 11.56
N ILE A 248 -5.81 7.90 12.86
CA ILE A 248 -4.69 7.96 13.81
C ILE A 248 -4.12 6.54 13.90
N THR A 249 -2.83 6.39 13.67
CA THR A 249 -2.18 5.07 13.67
C THR A 249 -1.09 5.01 14.74
N VAL A 250 -0.89 3.84 15.30
CA VAL A 250 0.12 3.58 16.32
C VAL A 250 1.00 2.40 15.94
N ALA A 251 2.28 2.52 16.19
CA ALA A 251 3.29 1.49 15.98
C ALA A 251 4.16 1.35 17.24
N PRO A 252 4.41 0.14 17.74
CA PRO A 252 3.77 -1.12 17.33
C PRO A 252 2.29 -1.17 17.71
N ALA A 253 1.54 -2.12 17.17
CA ALA A 253 0.15 -2.38 17.55
C ALA A 253 0.02 -2.57 19.07
N GLN A 254 -0.97 -1.91 19.70
CA GLN A 254 -1.09 -1.82 21.15
C GLN A 254 -2.11 -2.80 21.74
N THR A 255 -3.10 -3.21 20.95
CA THR A 255 -4.24 -3.99 21.46
C THR A 255 -4.27 -5.44 20.98
N LEU A 256 -3.25 -5.87 20.22
CA LEU A 256 -3.07 -7.27 19.85
C LEU A 256 -2.48 -8.06 21.02
N THR A 257 -3.03 -9.25 21.27
CA THR A 257 -2.33 -10.27 22.05
C THR A 257 -1.18 -10.86 21.24
N ASP A 258 -0.20 -11.48 21.90
CA ASP A 258 0.90 -12.15 21.20
C ASP A 258 0.39 -13.25 20.25
N VAL A 259 -0.62 -14.00 20.65
CA VAL A 259 -1.24 -15.04 19.79
C VAL A 259 -1.87 -14.45 18.53
N GLU A 260 -2.56 -13.32 18.63
CA GLU A 260 -3.15 -12.63 17.47
C GLU A 260 -2.06 -12.09 16.56
N LEU A 261 -1.03 -11.46 17.13
CA LEU A 261 0.11 -10.95 16.36
C LEU A 261 0.83 -12.08 15.60
N GLN A 262 1.10 -13.23 16.24
CA GLN A 262 1.73 -14.37 15.59
C GLN A 262 0.85 -14.95 14.46
N ARG A 263 -0.47 -15.01 14.66
CA ARG A 263 -1.38 -15.42 13.57
C ARG A 263 -1.32 -14.47 12.37
N MET A 264 -1.31 -13.15 12.61
CA MET A 264 -1.18 -12.17 11.54
C MET A 264 0.18 -12.26 10.84
N ARG A 265 1.24 -12.48 11.61
CA ARG A 265 2.60 -12.69 11.10
C ARG A 265 2.66 -13.90 10.18
N ASP A 266 2.19 -15.05 10.64
CA ASP A 266 2.17 -16.28 9.85
C ASP A 266 1.30 -16.13 8.59
N ALA A 267 0.12 -15.52 8.72
CA ALA A 267 -0.76 -15.20 7.60
C ALA A 267 -0.06 -14.29 6.58
N SER A 268 0.63 -13.23 7.04
CA SER A 268 1.35 -12.31 6.14
C SER A 268 2.42 -13.05 5.33
N PHE A 269 3.16 -13.95 5.96
CA PHE A 269 4.19 -14.74 5.29
C PHE A 269 3.61 -15.69 4.22
N VAL A 270 2.48 -16.30 4.50
CA VAL A 270 1.80 -17.15 3.53
C VAL A 270 1.20 -16.31 2.39
N VAL A 271 0.65 -15.12 2.68
CA VAL A 271 0.18 -14.15 1.68
C VAL A 271 1.32 -13.76 0.74
N MET A 272 2.48 -13.35 1.28
CA MET A 272 3.64 -12.97 0.48
C MET A 272 4.08 -14.07 -0.48
N ARG A 273 4.14 -15.32 0.01
CA ARG A 273 4.48 -16.49 -0.83
C ARG A 273 3.44 -16.73 -1.92
N ARG A 274 2.14 -16.69 -1.57
CA ARG A 274 1.06 -17.00 -2.51
C ARG A 274 0.92 -15.95 -3.60
N VAL A 275 1.09 -14.68 -3.26
CA VAL A 275 1.06 -13.59 -4.23
C VAL A 275 2.32 -13.61 -5.10
N GLY A 276 3.45 -14.01 -4.56
CA GLY A 276 4.70 -14.13 -5.31
C GLY A 276 5.60 -12.90 -5.21
N VAL A 277 5.36 -11.98 -4.27
CA VAL A 277 6.32 -10.90 -4.01
C VAL A 277 7.54 -11.49 -3.31
N GLU A 278 8.69 -11.45 -3.97
CA GLU A 278 9.92 -12.08 -3.50
C GLU A 278 11.15 -11.16 -3.53
N THR A 279 10.97 -9.92 -3.90
CA THR A 279 12.05 -8.94 -3.99
C THR A 279 11.57 -7.57 -3.52
N GLY A 280 10.96 -7.51 -2.33
CA GLY A 280 10.53 -6.21 -1.85
C GLY A 280 9.69 -6.24 -0.58
N GLY A 281 9.25 -5.05 -0.19
CA GLY A 281 8.36 -4.79 0.92
C GLY A 281 6.91 -4.70 0.49
N SER A 282 6.03 -5.13 1.36
CA SER A 282 4.59 -5.11 1.15
C SER A 282 3.87 -4.78 2.44
N ASN A 283 2.70 -4.17 2.29
CA ASN A 283 1.77 -3.94 3.37
C ASN A 283 0.63 -4.96 3.28
N VAL A 284 0.41 -5.71 4.35
CA VAL A 284 -0.71 -6.65 4.48
C VAL A 284 -1.69 -6.10 5.51
N GLN A 285 -2.95 -5.93 5.12
CA GLN A 285 -4.00 -5.36 5.97
C GLN A 285 -4.97 -6.44 6.46
N PHE A 286 -5.31 -6.32 7.74
CA PHE A 286 -6.20 -7.23 8.45
C PHE A 286 -7.32 -6.47 9.14
N ALA A 287 -8.50 -7.09 9.19
CA ALA A 287 -9.56 -6.66 10.10
C ALA A 287 -9.84 -7.74 11.13
N VAL A 288 -10.13 -7.32 12.35
CA VAL A 288 -10.49 -8.21 13.46
C VAL A 288 -11.83 -7.81 14.06
N ASP A 289 -12.77 -8.73 14.06
CA ASP A 289 -14.05 -8.54 14.72
C ASP A 289 -13.82 -8.41 16.24
N PRO A 290 -14.16 -7.27 16.85
CA PRO A 290 -13.96 -7.07 18.28
C PRO A 290 -14.83 -7.96 19.16
N ALA A 291 -15.91 -8.52 18.63
CA ALA A 291 -16.83 -9.36 19.37
C ALA A 291 -16.41 -10.85 19.40
N THR A 292 -15.91 -11.35 18.29
CA THR A 292 -15.60 -12.78 18.12
C THR A 292 -14.11 -13.09 18.01
N GLY A 293 -13.27 -12.08 17.73
CA GLY A 293 -11.86 -12.27 17.41
C GLY A 293 -11.60 -12.87 16.02
N ARG A 294 -12.64 -12.93 15.15
CA ARG A 294 -12.49 -13.38 13.76
C ARG A 294 -11.56 -12.42 13.03
N GLN A 295 -10.50 -12.96 12.42
CA GLN A 295 -9.52 -12.22 11.65
C GLN A 295 -9.73 -12.48 10.17
N VAL A 296 -9.76 -11.43 9.35
CA VAL A 296 -9.83 -11.51 7.89
C VAL A 296 -8.70 -10.71 7.25
N VAL A 297 -8.23 -11.19 6.10
CA VAL A 297 -7.29 -10.45 5.26
C VAL A 297 -8.10 -9.54 4.34
N ILE A 298 -7.71 -8.27 4.27
CA ILE A 298 -8.41 -7.25 3.47
C ILE A 298 -7.75 -7.07 2.12
N GLU A 299 -6.48 -6.73 2.14
CA GLU A 299 -5.69 -6.46 0.94
C GLU A 299 -4.20 -6.59 1.21
N MET A 300 -3.44 -6.65 0.15
CA MET A 300 -1.99 -6.55 0.17
C MET A 300 -1.54 -5.57 -0.92
N ASN A 301 -0.64 -4.68 -0.57
CA ASN A 301 0.01 -3.80 -1.55
C ASN A 301 1.35 -4.40 -1.97
N PRO A 302 1.55 -4.83 -3.23
CA PRO A 302 2.79 -5.48 -3.69
C PRO A 302 3.90 -4.45 -3.98
N ARG A 303 4.01 -3.44 -3.17
CA ARG A 303 4.89 -2.28 -3.33
C ARG A 303 5.11 -1.59 -1.99
N VAL A 304 6.12 -0.75 -1.94
CA VAL A 304 6.28 0.20 -0.84
C VAL A 304 5.04 1.13 -0.78
N SER A 305 4.48 1.26 0.40
CA SER A 305 3.25 2.01 0.67
C SER A 305 3.52 3.24 1.54
N ARG A 306 2.47 4.00 1.88
CA ARG A 306 2.58 5.10 2.85
C ARG A 306 2.92 4.58 4.24
N SER A 307 2.33 3.47 4.63
CA SER A 307 2.65 2.80 5.90
C SER A 307 4.09 2.28 5.94
N SER A 308 4.69 1.94 4.81
CA SER A 308 6.13 1.59 4.75
C SER A 308 7.03 2.77 5.13
N ALA A 309 6.68 4.00 4.71
CA ALA A 309 7.40 5.20 5.13
C ALA A 309 7.22 5.47 6.64
N LEU A 310 6.01 5.26 7.16
CA LEU A 310 5.72 5.34 8.58
C LEU A 310 6.52 4.30 9.37
N ALA A 311 6.49 3.04 8.95
CA ALA A 311 7.22 1.95 9.56
C ALA A 311 8.74 2.21 9.54
N SER A 312 9.27 2.70 8.42
CA SER A 312 10.68 3.05 8.30
C SER A 312 11.10 4.14 9.30
N LYS A 313 10.26 5.18 9.47
CA LYS A 313 10.51 6.24 10.46
C LYS A 313 10.35 5.74 11.90
N ALA A 314 9.35 4.88 12.14
CA ALA A 314 9.08 4.35 13.47
C ALA A 314 10.17 3.41 13.96
N THR A 315 10.68 2.55 13.09
CA THR A 315 11.65 1.50 13.45
C THR A 315 13.09 1.87 13.11
N GLY A 316 13.29 2.86 12.23
CA GLY A 316 14.59 3.14 11.62
C GLY A 316 14.99 2.15 10.53
N PHE A 317 14.22 1.11 10.26
CA PHE A 317 14.49 0.11 9.24
C PHE A 317 14.20 0.69 7.84
N PRO A 318 15.20 0.82 6.95
CA PRO A 318 15.04 1.59 5.71
C PRO A 318 14.41 0.76 4.59
N ILE A 319 13.09 0.49 4.68
CA ILE A 319 12.35 -0.40 3.76
C ILE A 319 12.65 -0.11 2.30
N ALA A 320 12.59 1.16 1.87
CA ALA A 320 12.80 1.51 0.46
C ALA A 320 14.21 1.17 -0.05
N LYS A 321 15.23 1.39 0.78
CA LYS A 321 16.63 1.02 0.43
C LYS A 321 16.81 -0.47 0.32
N ILE A 322 16.25 -1.21 1.29
CA ILE A 322 16.36 -2.66 1.32
C ILE A 322 15.58 -3.26 0.15
N ALA A 323 14.35 -2.79 -0.13
CA ALA A 323 13.56 -3.22 -1.28
C ALA A 323 14.30 -3.01 -2.61
N ALA A 324 15.01 -1.89 -2.78
CA ALA A 324 15.82 -1.65 -3.97
C ALA A 324 16.98 -2.64 -4.10
N ARG A 325 17.64 -3.02 -3.01
CA ARG A 325 18.68 -4.04 -3.02
C ARG A 325 18.14 -5.45 -3.28
N LEU A 326 17.02 -5.80 -2.68
CA LEU A 326 16.38 -7.08 -2.95
C LEU A 326 16.01 -7.21 -4.43
N ALA A 327 15.50 -6.15 -5.05
CA ALA A 327 15.14 -6.15 -6.47
C ALA A 327 16.34 -6.40 -7.41
N VAL A 328 17.56 -6.16 -6.96
CA VAL A 328 18.78 -6.41 -7.73
C VAL A 328 19.57 -7.63 -7.22
N GLY A 329 18.93 -8.55 -6.49
CA GLY A 329 19.43 -9.89 -6.23
C GLY A 329 20.05 -10.12 -4.86
N TYR A 330 20.08 -9.12 -3.97
CA TYR A 330 20.47 -9.35 -2.57
C TYR A 330 19.41 -10.14 -1.81
N THR A 331 19.83 -10.81 -0.74
CA THR A 331 18.95 -11.40 0.26
C THR A 331 18.99 -10.59 1.56
N LEU A 332 17.98 -10.77 2.42
CA LEU A 332 17.87 -10.01 3.67
C LEU A 332 19.05 -10.26 4.62
N ASP A 333 19.63 -11.45 4.59
CA ASP A 333 20.79 -11.82 5.41
C ASP A 333 22.12 -11.28 4.86
N GLU A 334 22.16 -10.87 3.61
CA GLU A 334 23.34 -10.25 2.98
C GLU A 334 23.35 -8.72 3.10
N ILE A 335 22.20 -8.11 3.42
CA ILE A 335 22.06 -6.66 3.60
C ILE A 335 22.35 -6.30 5.05
N GLU A 336 23.33 -5.41 5.26
CA GLU A 336 23.62 -4.86 6.59
C GLU A 336 22.47 -3.97 7.09
N ASN A 337 22.12 -4.09 8.35
CA ASN A 337 21.14 -3.22 8.98
C ASN A 337 21.74 -1.82 9.20
N ASP A 338 21.17 -0.81 8.57
CA ASP A 338 21.67 0.59 8.61
C ASP A 338 21.73 1.18 10.04
N ILE A 339 20.94 0.61 10.99
CA ILE A 339 20.87 1.10 12.36
C ILE A 339 21.99 0.50 13.21
N THR A 340 22.03 -0.80 13.25
CA THR A 340 22.98 -1.53 14.11
C THR A 340 24.37 -1.58 13.50
N LYS A 341 24.46 -1.66 12.16
CA LYS A 341 25.67 -1.90 11.37
C LYS A 341 26.45 -3.15 11.77
N GLU A 342 25.78 -4.07 12.42
CA GLU A 342 26.33 -5.33 12.92
C GLU A 342 25.42 -6.52 12.63
N THR A 343 24.11 -6.29 12.58
CA THR A 343 23.13 -7.34 12.28
C THR A 343 22.64 -7.23 10.84
N PRO A 344 22.29 -8.35 10.19
CA PRO A 344 21.68 -8.31 8.87
C PRO A 344 20.21 -7.81 8.93
N ALA A 345 19.68 -7.39 7.77
CA ALA A 345 18.32 -6.94 7.61
C ALA A 345 17.27 -8.06 7.81
N SER A 346 17.72 -9.31 7.91
CA SER A 346 16.88 -10.46 8.28
C SER A 346 16.44 -10.49 9.76
N PHE A 347 16.99 -9.61 10.60
CA PHE A 347 16.54 -9.43 11.98
C PHE A 347 15.40 -8.43 12.06
N GLU A 348 14.28 -8.86 12.64
CA GLU A 348 13.12 -7.99 12.83
C GLU A 348 13.43 -6.85 13.81
N PRO A 349 13.05 -5.61 13.48
CA PRO A 349 13.19 -4.49 14.41
C PRO A 349 12.38 -4.72 15.68
N THR A 350 12.98 -4.42 16.82
CA THR A 350 12.32 -4.40 18.12
C THR A 350 12.43 -3.00 18.72
N ILE A 351 11.30 -2.38 19.02
CA ILE A 351 11.23 -1.03 19.58
C ILE A 351 10.62 -1.07 20.98
N ASP A 352 11.16 -0.27 21.89
CA ASP A 352 10.72 -0.12 23.28
C ASP A 352 10.02 1.23 23.55
N TYR A 353 9.53 1.85 22.49
CA TYR A 353 8.79 3.10 22.49
C TYR A 353 7.56 2.98 21.58
N VAL A 354 6.68 3.96 21.69
CA VAL A 354 5.46 4.02 20.89
C VAL A 354 5.52 5.21 19.94
N VAL A 355 5.19 4.97 18.68
CA VAL A 355 5.09 6.01 17.66
C VAL A 355 3.64 6.18 17.25
N THR A 356 3.13 7.40 17.32
CA THR A 356 1.77 7.73 16.88
C THR A 356 1.84 8.69 15.71
N LYS A 357 1.12 8.35 14.63
CA LYS A 357 0.85 9.24 13.49
C LYS A 357 -0.50 9.91 13.71
N VAL A 358 -0.55 11.23 13.60
CA VAL A 358 -1.79 12.03 13.64
C VAL A 358 -1.94 12.75 12.31
N PRO A 359 -3.01 12.49 11.53
CA PRO A 359 -3.27 13.19 10.28
C PRO A 359 -3.74 14.64 10.49
N ARG A 360 -3.48 15.48 9.49
CA ARG A 360 -4.09 16.82 9.41
C ARG A 360 -5.36 16.73 8.57
N TRP A 361 -6.50 16.77 9.20
CA TRP A 361 -7.81 16.82 8.55
C TRP A 361 -8.16 18.25 8.18
N ALA A 362 -7.98 18.57 6.91
CA ALA A 362 -8.17 19.94 6.40
C ALA A 362 -9.53 20.03 5.66
N PHE A 363 -10.62 19.74 6.35
CA PHE A 363 -11.98 19.75 5.76
C PHE A 363 -12.32 21.07 5.08
N GLU A 364 -11.75 22.18 5.55
CA GLU A 364 -11.92 23.51 4.97
C GLU A 364 -11.41 23.62 3.52
N LYS A 365 -10.55 22.68 3.09
CA LYS A 365 -10.03 22.60 1.71
C LYS A 365 -10.89 21.76 0.76
N PHE A 366 -11.90 21.10 1.28
CA PHE A 366 -12.75 20.19 0.51
C PHE A 366 -14.20 20.69 0.50
N PRO A 367 -14.61 21.52 -0.47
CA PRO A 367 -15.99 22.02 -0.55
C PRO A 367 -17.00 20.85 -0.61
N GLY A 368 -18.05 20.92 0.21
CA GLY A 368 -19.13 19.93 0.23
C GLY A 368 -18.86 18.69 1.09
N THR A 369 -17.79 18.63 1.84
CA THR A 369 -17.58 17.55 2.81
C THR A 369 -18.42 17.75 4.06
N SER A 370 -18.86 16.64 4.67
CA SER A 370 -19.62 16.65 5.94
C SER A 370 -18.74 16.94 7.16
N GLY A 371 -17.42 16.96 7.02
CA GLY A 371 -16.47 17.02 8.13
C GLY A 371 -16.42 15.73 8.96
N VAL A 372 -16.94 14.62 8.42
CA VAL A 372 -16.91 13.31 9.05
C VAL A 372 -15.97 12.41 8.22
N LEU A 373 -15.08 11.69 8.91
CA LEU A 373 -14.19 10.71 8.29
C LEU A 373 -14.99 9.53 7.71
N GLY A 374 -14.53 9.03 6.58
CA GLY A 374 -15.15 7.93 5.86
C GLY A 374 -14.14 7.16 5.01
N THR A 375 -14.64 6.45 4.02
CA THR A 375 -13.82 5.61 3.15
C THR A 375 -12.96 6.38 2.14
N GLN A 376 -13.21 7.68 1.97
CA GLN A 376 -12.45 8.55 1.09
C GLN A 376 -11.46 9.38 1.89
N MET A 377 -10.20 9.37 1.51
CA MET A 377 -9.14 10.12 2.18
C MET A 377 -9.34 11.64 2.07
N GLN A 378 -9.23 12.34 3.20
CA GLN A 378 -9.41 13.79 3.34
C GLN A 378 -8.27 14.50 4.07
N SER A 379 -7.26 13.77 4.52
CA SER A 379 -6.07 14.34 5.13
C SER A 379 -5.10 14.87 4.07
N VAL A 380 -4.36 15.91 4.44
CA VAL A 380 -3.39 16.59 3.55
C VAL A 380 -1.96 16.54 4.07
N GLY A 381 -1.74 15.89 5.18
CA GLY A 381 -0.44 15.73 5.81
C GLY A 381 -0.60 15.08 7.18
N GLU A 382 0.51 14.85 7.84
CA GLU A 382 0.55 14.12 9.09
C GLU A 382 1.74 14.56 9.95
N ALA A 383 1.64 14.35 11.26
CA ALA A 383 2.75 14.39 12.18
C ALA A 383 2.98 13.03 12.81
N MET A 384 4.24 12.72 13.11
CA MET A 384 4.63 11.57 13.91
C MET A 384 5.22 12.05 15.23
N ALA A 385 4.84 11.37 16.31
CA ALA A 385 5.38 11.63 17.62
C ALA A 385 5.80 10.33 18.31
N ILE A 386 6.90 10.40 19.05
CA ILE A 386 7.47 9.29 19.79
C ILE A 386 7.25 9.53 21.28
N GLY A 387 6.79 8.52 21.99
CA GLY A 387 6.62 8.51 23.44
C GLY A 387 6.94 7.14 24.02
N ARG A 388 7.05 7.04 25.34
CA ARG A 388 7.21 5.76 26.01
C ARG A 388 5.90 4.99 26.14
N THR A 389 4.79 5.72 26.03
CA THR A 389 3.44 5.17 26.11
C THR A 389 2.57 5.78 25.02
N PHE A 390 1.49 5.09 24.65
CA PHE A 390 0.53 5.60 23.68
C PHE A 390 -0.05 6.98 24.06
N PRO A 391 -0.53 7.22 25.30
CA PRO A 391 -1.02 8.55 25.66
C PRO A 391 0.01 9.66 25.50
N GLU A 392 1.28 9.41 25.80
CA GLU A 392 2.36 10.36 25.63
C GLU A 392 2.60 10.69 24.14
N SER A 393 2.74 9.68 23.30
CA SER A 393 2.97 9.86 21.87
C SER A 393 1.77 10.52 21.19
N LEU A 394 0.55 10.12 21.54
CA LEU A 394 -0.69 10.69 21.00
C LEU A 394 -0.80 12.18 21.33
N GLN A 395 -0.59 12.58 22.59
CA GLN A 395 -0.67 13.97 22.99
C GLN A 395 0.41 14.84 22.34
N LYS A 396 1.62 14.32 22.18
CA LYS A 396 2.67 14.99 21.41
C LYS A 396 2.26 15.21 19.96
N GLY A 397 1.70 14.19 19.30
CA GLY A 397 1.21 14.27 17.92
C GLY A 397 0.09 15.29 17.76
N LEU A 398 -0.91 15.25 18.64
CA LEU A 398 -2.02 16.19 18.63
C LEU A 398 -1.55 17.63 18.87
N SER A 399 -0.60 17.85 19.77
CA SER A 399 -0.07 19.18 20.04
C SER A 399 0.65 19.78 18.84
N LEU A 400 1.25 18.98 17.99
CA LEU A 400 1.97 19.43 16.80
C LEU A 400 1.03 19.90 15.68
N ILE A 401 -0.16 19.33 15.58
CA ILE A 401 -1.06 19.57 14.44
C ILE A 401 -2.35 20.31 14.83
N HIS A 402 -2.97 19.95 15.95
CA HIS A 402 -4.34 20.37 16.28
C HIS A 402 -4.47 21.27 17.51
N ILE A 403 -3.50 21.25 18.44
CA ILE A 403 -3.60 21.98 19.71
C ILE A 403 -2.76 23.24 19.71
N SER A 404 -1.58 23.21 19.11
CA SER A 404 -0.69 24.36 19.05
C SER A 404 -0.44 24.77 17.62
N GLU A 405 -1.26 25.69 17.10
CA GLU A 405 -0.72 26.58 16.08
C GLU A 405 0.25 27.54 16.79
N PRO A 406 1.54 27.55 16.40
CA PRO A 406 2.40 28.60 16.90
C PRO A 406 1.83 29.93 16.42
N THR A 407 1.23 30.68 17.32
CA THR A 407 0.99 32.10 17.10
C THR A 407 2.35 32.71 16.87
N ARG A 408 2.75 32.91 15.62
CA ARG A 408 3.87 33.77 15.30
C ARG A 408 3.42 35.17 15.72
N PRO A 409 4.11 35.84 16.65
CA PRO A 409 3.91 37.26 16.82
C PRO A 409 4.32 37.90 15.49
N TYR A 410 3.41 38.65 14.90
CA TYR A 410 3.68 39.48 13.74
C TYR A 410 4.66 40.60 14.13
#